data_5c7e82028a615c44a674fa4cb76e1490
#
_entry.id   5c7e82028a615c44a674fa4cb76e1490
#
_cell.length_a   1.000
_cell.length_b   1.000
_cell.length_c   1.000
_cell.angle_alpha   90.00
_cell.angle_beta   90.00
_cell.angle_gamma   90.00
#
_symmetry.space_group_name_H-M   'P 1'
#
loop_
_entity.id
_entity.type
_entity.pdbx_description
1 polymer ?
#
loop_
_entity_poly.entity_id
_entity_poly.type
_entity_poly.pdbx_seq_one_letter_code
_entity_poly.pdbx_strand_id
1 'polypeptide(L)'
;MPRSSLFIRDYAIFCSTFFKVIPFSTRAFGEFFFQLFGKYEFLIDKFPFSVYNRTMKNENYYTKRNIQDVDKIFELLDVLPPFCADYFLGIESRTSCQTRLKYAYDLRIFFDFLCKKKYRNKEIIALTLEDMENIAHNDIEYFLSYLSHYRFNGKSLSCDERAKARKLSAVRAMYKYFFSKGLIEVDNTAKVPTPKLHEREIIRLEADEASELISVTENGRGLSKHAAGYHAKTAVRDRAIITLFLGTGIRISELVGLDNDSFNFNDNSFVVVRKGGNHAILYFSDEVSYALKEYIAEKNNDAKIPAGENAFFLSMQYKRINVRSVEILVKKYSLIISPLKKITPHKLRSTYGTRLYNETGDIYVVADVLGHKDVNTTKKHYAAITEENRRRVANAVKLRNDTPPVEEEDTPNEE
;
A
#
# COMPACT_ATOMS: atom_id res chain seq x y z
N MET A 1 10.14 48.38 -27.26
CA MET A 1 10.43 47.90 -25.93
C MET A 1 9.13 47.94 -25.15
N PRO A 2 8.61 46.89 -24.51
CA PRO A 2 9.23 45.78 -23.83
C PRO A 2 8.56 44.42 -24.19
N ARG A 3 9.36 43.46 -24.64
CA ARG A 3 8.93 42.05 -24.85
C ARG A 3 9.77 41.01 -24.09
N SER A 4 10.66 41.45 -23.20
CA SER A 4 11.62 40.59 -22.51
C SER A 4 11.18 40.11 -21.12
N SER A 5 10.16 40.71 -20.51
CA SER A 5 9.74 40.37 -19.14
C SER A 5 8.73 39.19 -19.05
N LEU A 6 7.95 38.97 -20.10
CA LEU A 6 7.01 37.79 -20.13
C LEU A 6 7.76 36.48 -20.34
N PHE A 7 8.79 36.47 -21.19
CA PHE A 7 9.55 35.25 -21.50
C PHE A 7 10.35 34.71 -20.29
N ILE A 8 10.83 35.61 -19.42
CA ILE A 8 11.58 35.22 -18.21
C ILE A 8 10.65 34.63 -17.15
N ARG A 9 9.41 35.08 -17.08
CA ARG A 9 8.42 34.60 -16.12
C ARG A 9 7.90 33.18 -16.46
N ASP A 10 7.65 32.91 -17.73
CA ASP A 10 7.22 31.60 -18.23
C ASP A 10 8.37 30.59 -18.18
N TYR A 11 9.61 31.02 -18.40
CA TYR A 11 10.80 30.18 -18.27
C TYR A 11 11.11 29.82 -16.82
N ALA A 12 10.92 30.74 -15.86
CA ALA A 12 11.08 30.47 -14.44
C ALA A 12 10.01 29.51 -13.92
N ILE A 13 8.76 29.58 -14.42
CA ILE A 13 7.68 28.65 -14.09
C ILE A 13 7.95 27.28 -14.72
N PHE A 14 8.41 27.24 -15.98
CA PHE A 14 8.79 25.99 -16.66
C PHE A 14 9.96 25.30 -15.96
N CYS A 15 11.02 26.02 -15.63
CA CYS A 15 12.14 25.49 -14.86
C CYS A 15 11.72 25.03 -13.46
N SER A 16 10.88 25.79 -12.74
CA SER A 16 10.44 25.40 -11.40
C SER A 16 9.55 24.14 -11.39
N THR A 17 8.82 23.90 -12.47
CA THR A 17 7.97 22.72 -12.63
C THR A 17 8.75 21.53 -13.16
N PHE A 18 9.69 21.77 -14.08
CA PHE A 18 10.52 20.72 -14.69
C PHE A 18 11.58 20.18 -13.72
N PHE A 19 12.23 21.08 -12.94
CA PHE A 19 13.21 20.69 -11.92
C PHE A 19 12.60 20.05 -10.67
N LYS A 20 11.30 20.17 -10.45
CA LYS A 20 10.60 19.47 -9.35
C LYS A 20 10.34 17.98 -9.62
N VAL A 21 10.55 17.50 -10.85
CA VAL A 21 10.11 16.17 -11.28
C VAL A 21 11.25 15.22 -11.66
N ILE A 22 12.48 15.72 -11.89
CA ILE A 22 13.59 14.87 -12.40
C ILE A 22 14.83 15.01 -11.51
N PRO A 23 15.26 13.94 -10.80
CA PRO A 23 16.55 13.95 -10.11
C PRO A 23 17.71 13.79 -11.11
N PHE A 24 18.66 14.70 -11.03
CA PHE A 24 19.90 14.69 -11.82
C PHE A 24 20.84 13.57 -11.33
N SER A 25 20.94 12.46 -12.04
CA SER A 25 21.98 11.47 -11.76
C SER A 25 22.47 10.67 -12.97
N THR A 26 22.30 11.11 -14.21
CA THR A 26 22.92 10.42 -15.33
C THR A 26 23.71 11.34 -16.25
N ARG A 27 24.97 10.94 -16.54
CA ARG A 27 25.90 11.59 -17.47
C ARG A 27 25.30 11.80 -18.88
N ALA A 28 24.39 10.93 -19.28
CA ALA A 28 23.69 10.98 -20.57
C ALA A 28 22.73 12.18 -20.70
N PHE A 29 22.16 12.67 -19.60
CA PHE A 29 21.26 13.82 -19.62
C PHE A 29 22.05 15.14 -19.81
N GLY A 30 23.26 15.21 -19.30
CA GLY A 30 24.16 16.33 -19.50
C GLY A 30 24.53 16.52 -20.99
N GLU A 31 24.81 15.44 -21.68
CA GLU A 31 25.19 15.48 -23.12
C GLU A 31 23.99 15.83 -24.00
N PHE A 32 22.80 15.34 -23.71
CA PHE A 32 21.57 15.68 -24.43
C PHE A 32 21.18 17.17 -24.22
N PHE A 33 21.34 17.67 -23.01
CA PHE A 33 21.09 19.09 -22.69
C PHE A 33 22.09 20.01 -23.35
N PHE A 34 23.34 19.57 -23.47
CA PHE A 34 24.41 20.33 -24.15
C PHE A 34 24.17 20.45 -25.65
N GLN A 35 23.61 19.44 -26.30
CA GLN A 35 23.26 19.48 -27.73
C GLN A 35 22.06 20.40 -28.03
N LEU A 36 21.08 20.49 -27.12
CA LEU A 36 19.89 21.34 -27.31
C LEU A 36 20.10 22.81 -26.95
N PHE A 37 21.01 23.13 -26.03
CA PHE A 37 21.13 24.45 -25.43
C PHE A 37 22.55 25.06 -25.42
N GLY A 38 23.43 24.66 -26.30
CA GLY A 38 24.85 25.00 -26.39
C GLY A 38 25.23 26.49 -26.51
N LYS A 39 24.38 27.41 -26.07
CA LYS A 39 24.67 28.89 -26.03
C LYS A 39 24.45 29.53 -24.66
N TYR A 40 24.21 28.79 -23.59
CA TYR A 40 23.87 29.38 -22.26
C TYR A 40 24.76 28.86 -21.12
N GLU A 41 26.07 28.77 -21.36
CA GLU A 41 27.07 28.37 -20.34
C GLU A 41 27.16 29.32 -19.12
N PHE A 42 26.53 30.49 -19.14
CA PHE A 42 26.75 31.52 -18.14
C PHE A 42 25.80 31.53 -16.94
N LEU A 43 24.82 30.63 -16.87
CA LEU A 43 23.78 30.65 -15.83
C LEU A 43 23.80 29.46 -14.86
N ILE A 44 24.63 28.44 -15.11
CA ILE A 44 24.64 27.21 -14.31
C ILE A 44 25.45 27.34 -13.01
N ASP A 45 26.47 28.22 -13.00
CA ASP A 45 27.39 28.41 -11.86
C ASP A 45 26.81 29.20 -10.66
N LYS A 46 25.61 29.75 -10.76
CA LYS A 46 25.02 30.58 -9.69
C LYS A 46 23.94 29.91 -8.82
N PHE A 47 23.59 28.64 -9.04
CA PHE A 47 22.71 27.95 -8.15
C PHE A 47 23.51 27.04 -7.21
N PRO A 48 23.62 27.37 -5.91
CA PRO A 48 24.40 26.55 -4.99
C PRO A 48 23.71 25.22 -4.77
N PHE A 49 24.45 24.14 -5.02
CA PHE A 49 24.08 22.73 -4.74
C PHE A 49 23.57 22.54 -3.29
N SER A 50 23.87 23.48 -2.40
CA SER A 50 23.40 23.53 -1.01
C SER A 50 21.89 23.81 -0.86
N VAL A 51 21.27 24.53 -1.80
CA VAL A 51 19.82 24.84 -1.74
C VAL A 51 19.00 23.60 -2.09
N TYR A 52 19.48 22.77 -3.04
CA TYR A 52 18.85 21.50 -3.41
C TYR A 52 18.90 20.50 -2.25
N ASN A 53 20.02 20.36 -1.57
CA ASN A 53 20.16 19.49 -0.41
C ASN A 53 19.39 19.99 0.83
N ARG A 54 19.06 21.27 0.93
CA ARG A 54 18.30 21.83 2.06
C ARG A 54 16.79 21.58 1.91
N THR A 55 16.28 21.56 0.68
CA THR A 55 14.88 21.23 0.38
C THR A 55 14.60 19.74 0.58
N MET A 56 15.61 18.86 0.34
CA MET A 56 15.47 17.42 0.52
C MET A 56 15.41 16.96 1.99
N LYS A 57 15.87 17.76 2.94
CA LYS A 57 15.88 17.39 4.38
C LYS A 57 14.47 17.34 5.02
N ASN A 58 13.48 17.99 4.43
CA ASN A 58 12.11 18.08 4.95
C ASN A 58 11.06 17.35 4.09
N GLU A 59 11.48 16.43 3.21
CA GLU A 59 10.51 15.69 2.41
C GLU A 59 9.76 14.64 3.24
N ASN A 60 8.43 14.68 3.14
CA ASN A 60 7.53 13.70 3.72
C ASN A 60 7.90 12.27 3.24
N TYR A 61 7.73 11.27 4.12
CA TYR A 61 7.96 9.85 3.84
C TYR A 61 7.37 9.39 2.50
N TYR A 62 6.16 9.82 2.17
CA TYR A 62 5.48 9.43 0.94
C TYR A 62 6.13 10.00 -0.32
N THR A 63 6.63 11.23 -0.25
CA THR A 63 7.37 11.88 -1.35
C THR A 63 8.68 11.14 -1.63
N LYS A 64 9.47 10.84 -0.59
CA LYS A 64 10.72 10.06 -0.72
C LYS A 64 10.47 8.69 -1.34
N ARG A 65 9.42 8.01 -0.91
CA ARG A 65 9.02 6.72 -1.45
C ARG A 65 8.60 6.81 -2.92
N ASN A 66 7.82 7.83 -3.29
CA ASN A 66 7.40 8.03 -4.67
C ASN A 66 8.61 8.28 -5.58
N ILE A 67 9.60 9.07 -5.15
CA ILE A 67 10.85 9.28 -5.89
C ILE A 67 11.55 7.95 -6.12
N GLN A 68 11.75 7.14 -5.08
CA GLN A 68 12.37 5.82 -5.21
C GLN A 68 11.60 4.88 -6.15
N ASP A 69 10.25 4.94 -6.14
CA ASP A 69 9.43 4.13 -7.05
C ASP A 69 9.56 4.64 -8.50
N VAL A 70 9.71 5.95 -8.73
CA VAL A 70 9.96 6.55 -10.04
C VAL A 70 11.35 6.17 -10.56
N ASP A 71 12.41 6.26 -9.74
CA ASP A 71 13.77 5.85 -10.12
C ASP A 71 13.77 4.39 -10.62
N LYS A 72 13.10 3.50 -9.89
CA LYS A 72 12.97 2.09 -10.30
C LYS A 72 12.17 1.89 -11.59
N ILE A 73 11.19 2.77 -11.88
CA ILE A 73 10.48 2.71 -13.16
C ILE A 73 11.44 3.07 -14.29
N PHE A 74 12.28 4.10 -14.14
CA PHE A 74 13.28 4.45 -15.14
C PHE A 74 14.29 3.31 -15.37
N GLU A 75 14.84 2.71 -14.30
CA GLU A 75 15.71 1.52 -14.41
C GLU A 75 15.03 0.36 -15.17
N LEU A 76 13.73 0.18 -15.00
CA LEU A 76 12.97 -0.84 -15.72
C LEU A 76 12.71 -0.48 -17.18
N LEU A 77 12.52 0.83 -17.49
CA LEU A 77 12.33 1.29 -18.86
C LEU A 77 13.57 1.04 -19.73
N ASP A 78 14.77 1.08 -19.17
CA ASP A 78 16.02 0.76 -19.88
C ASP A 78 16.08 -0.69 -20.40
N VAL A 79 15.29 -1.60 -19.82
CA VAL A 79 15.23 -3.01 -20.19
C VAL A 79 13.88 -3.44 -20.78
N LEU A 80 12.99 -2.49 -21.02
CA LEU A 80 11.70 -2.68 -21.69
C LEU A 80 11.75 -2.16 -23.13
N PRO A 81 10.79 -2.55 -23.99
CA PRO A 81 10.69 -2.00 -25.34
C PRO A 81 10.55 -0.46 -25.31
N PRO A 82 11.17 0.28 -26.23
CA PRO A 82 11.18 1.77 -26.19
C PRO A 82 9.78 2.41 -26.14
N PHE A 83 8.77 1.83 -26.79
CA PHE A 83 7.39 2.32 -26.77
C PHE A 83 6.76 2.30 -25.37
N CYS A 84 7.33 1.54 -24.41
CA CYS A 84 6.87 1.55 -23.02
C CYS A 84 7.08 2.91 -22.37
N ALA A 85 8.08 3.70 -22.77
CA ALA A 85 8.29 5.04 -22.24
C ALA A 85 7.08 5.94 -22.49
N ASP A 86 6.53 5.92 -23.71
CA ASP A 86 5.32 6.69 -24.07
C ASP A 86 4.08 6.23 -23.27
N TYR A 87 3.95 4.91 -23.09
CA TYR A 87 2.88 4.35 -22.26
C TYR A 87 2.97 4.83 -20.81
N PHE A 88 4.13 4.71 -20.17
CA PHE A 88 4.29 5.10 -18.77
C PHE A 88 4.16 6.59 -18.54
N LEU A 89 4.60 7.42 -19.49
CA LEU A 89 4.34 8.85 -19.50
C LEU A 89 2.85 9.15 -19.62
N GLY A 90 2.17 8.50 -20.56
CA GLY A 90 0.76 8.75 -20.83
C GLY A 90 -0.22 8.33 -19.72
N ILE A 91 0.18 7.40 -18.85
CA ILE A 91 -0.64 6.98 -17.69
C ILE A 91 -0.24 7.68 -16.38
N GLU A 92 0.77 8.55 -16.39
CA GLU A 92 1.32 9.15 -15.17
C GLU A 92 0.28 9.90 -14.35
N SER A 93 -0.50 10.76 -14.98
CA SER A 93 -1.51 11.59 -14.31
C SER A 93 -2.69 10.78 -13.74
N ARG A 94 -2.90 9.54 -14.21
CA ARG A 94 -4.06 8.70 -13.86
C ARG A 94 -3.74 7.57 -12.90
N THR A 95 -2.45 7.28 -12.69
CA THR A 95 -2.01 6.12 -11.91
C THR A 95 -0.96 6.50 -10.88
N SER A 96 -0.99 5.84 -9.71
CA SER A 96 0.05 6.04 -8.69
C SER A 96 1.39 5.45 -9.14
N CYS A 97 2.52 6.02 -8.65
CA CYS A 97 3.87 5.49 -8.90
C CYS A 97 3.96 3.98 -8.60
N GLN A 98 3.38 3.53 -7.49
CA GLN A 98 3.35 2.10 -7.14
C GLN A 98 2.60 1.23 -8.17
N THR A 99 1.52 1.74 -8.76
CA THR A 99 0.78 1.00 -9.79
C THR A 99 1.61 0.92 -11.05
N ARG A 100 2.25 2.02 -11.47
CA ARG A 100 3.16 2.06 -12.61
C ARG A 100 4.34 1.11 -12.42
N LEU A 101 4.98 1.13 -11.25
CA LEU A 101 6.09 0.23 -10.93
C LEU A 101 5.67 -1.24 -11.01
N LYS A 102 4.50 -1.60 -10.48
CA LYS A 102 3.97 -2.98 -10.60
C LYS A 102 3.68 -3.34 -12.05
N TYR A 103 3.13 -2.43 -12.84
CA TYR A 103 2.92 -2.65 -14.26
C TYR A 103 4.23 -2.87 -15.01
N ALA A 104 5.28 -2.10 -14.70
CA ALA A 104 6.58 -2.28 -15.30
C ALA A 104 7.15 -3.70 -15.04
N TYR A 105 7.09 -4.17 -13.80
CA TYR A 105 7.48 -5.55 -13.46
C TYR A 105 6.63 -6.60 -14.16
N ASP A 106 5.32 -6.42 -14.25
CA ASP A 106 4.42 -7.38 -14.89
C ASP A 106 4.60 -7.41 -16.41
N LEU A 107 4.78 -6.25 -17.05
CA LEU A 107 5.07 -6.15 -18.48
C LEU A 107 6.43 -6.75 -18.84
N ARG A 108 7.46 -6.57 -17.98
CA ARG A 108 8.75 -7.23 -18.19
C ARG A 108 8.63 -8.75 -18.27
N ILE A 109 7.78 -9.36 -17.43
CA ILE A 109 7.51 -10.81 -17.48
C ILE A 109 6.77 -11.19 -18.77
N PHE A 110 5.83 -10.35 -19.22
CA PHE A 110 5.11 -10.57 -20.47
C PHE A 110 6.04 -10.52 -21.68
N PHE A 111 6.89 -9.52 -21.79
CA PHE A 111 7.85 -9.42 -22.89
C PHE A 111 8.91 -10.53 -22.86
N ASP A 112 9.39 -10.92 -21.68
CA ASP A 112 10.28 -12.08 -21.53
C ASP A 112 9.61 -13.38 -22.06
N PHE A 113 8.32 -13.57 -21.76
CA PHE A 113 7.55 -14.67 -22.31
C PHE A 113 7.47 -14.60 -23.85
N LEU A 114 7.17 -13.43 -24.42
CA LEU A 114 7.08 -13.26 -25.88
C LEU A 114 8.39 -13.57 -26.57
N CYS A 115 9.51 -13.08 -26.05
CA CYS A 115 10.83 -13.38 -26.59
C CYS A 115 11.19 -14.87 -26.49
N LYS A 116 10.77 -15.55 -25.42
CA LYS A 116 11.02 -16.99 -25.24
C LYS A 116 10.15 -17.89 -26.12
N LYS A 117 8.93 -17.45 -26.43
CA LYS A 117 7.94 -18.35 -27.08
C LYS A 117 7.61 -17.98 -28.52
N LYS A 118 7.46 -16.70 -28.81
CA LYS A 118 7.04 -16.21 -30.14
C LYS A 118 8.18 -15.55 -30.91
N TYR A 119 8.92 -14.65 -30.29
CA TYR A 119 9.98 -13.86 -30.92
C TYR A 119 11.37 -14.30 -30.45
N ARG A 120 11.70 -15.59 -30.65
CA ARG A 120 12.91 -16.22 -30.08
C ARG A 120 14.23 -15.60 -30.52
N ASN A 121 14.24 -14.84 -31.62
CA ASN A 121 15.42 -14.17 -32.15
C ASN A 121 15.49 -12.68 -31.77
N LYS A 122 14.53 -12.18 -30.94
CA LYS A 122 14.50 -10.80 -30.51
C LYS A 122 14.79 -10.69 -28.99
N GLU A 123 15.55 -9.68 -28.63
CA GLU A 123 15.64 -9.23 -27.25
C GLU A 123 14.44 -8.37 -26.88
N ILE A 124 14.14 -8.23 -25.59
CA ILE A 124 12.99 -7.46 -25.09
C ILE A 124 13.01 -6.03 -25.64
N ILE A 125 14.17 -5.39 -25.64
CA ILE A 125 14.34 -4.00 -26.09
C ILE A 125 14.12 -3.84 -27.61
N ALA A 126 14.24 -4.91 -28.38
CA ALA A 126 14.06 -4.91 -29.82
C ALA A 126 12.60 -5.15 -30.27
N LEU A 127 11.67 -5.35 -29.34
CA LEU A 127 10.25 -5.49 -29.64
C LEU A 127 9.65 -4.13 -30.06
N THR A 128 8.77 -4.18 -31.06
CA THR A 128 8.10 -3.02 -31.65
C THR A 128 6.59 -3.03 -31.39
N LEU A 129 5.89 -1.94 -31.69
CA LEU A 129 4.43 -1.91 -31.65
C LEU A 129 3.79 -2.86 -32.67
N GLU A 130 4.42 -3.03 -33.84
CA GLU A 130 3.99 -4.01 -34.85
C GLU A 130 4.05 -5.44 -34.31
N ASP A 131 5.10 -5.78 -33.54
CA ASP A 131 5.15 -7.06 -32.83
C ASP A 131 3.98 -7.23 -31.88
N MET A 132 3.57 -6.15 -31.16
CA MET A 132 2.43 -6.21 -30.25
C MET A 132 1.11 -6.37 -31.00
N GLU A 133 0.94 -5.75 -32.14
CA GLU A 133 -0.24 -5.89 -32.98
C GLU A 133 -0.42 -7.32 -33.52
N ASN A 134 0.69 -7.99 -33.81
CA ASN A 134 0.74 -9.39 -34.25
C ASN A 134 0.51 -10.42 -33.12
N ILE A 135 0.28 -9.98 -31.86
CA ILE A 135 -0.07 -10.88 -30.76
C ILE A 135 -1.57 -11.23 -30.83
N ALA A 136 -1.87 -12.50 -31.06
CA ALA A 136 -3.24 -13.01 -31.03
C ALA A 136 -3.74 -13.18 -29.59
N HIS A 137 -5.06 -13.26 -29.40
CA HIS A 137 -5.65 -13.55 -28.08
C HIS A 137 -5.15 -14.89 -27.51
N ASN A 138 -4.94 -15.90 -28.35
CA ASN A 138 -4.37 -17.20 -27.94
C ASN A 138 -2.98 -17.06 -27.34
N ASP A 139 -2.12 -16.16 -27.86
CA ASP A 139 -0.78 -15.94 -27.29
C ASP A 139 -0.88 -15.42 -25.85
N ILE A 140 -1.89 -14.59 -25.55
CA ILE A 140 -2.13 -14.06 -24.20
C ILE A 140 -2.69 -15.15 -23.29
N GLU A 141 -3.55 -16.04 -23.78
CA GLU A 141 -4.00 -17.22 -23.05
C GLU A 141 -2.85 -18.17 -22.74
N TYR A 142 -1.93 -18.40 -23.70
CA TYR A 142 -0.68 -19.14 -23.46
C TYR A 142 0.19 -18.45 -22.40
N PHE A 143 0.26 -17.12 -22.39
CA PHE A 143 0.95 -16.40 -21.33
C PHE A 143 0.33 -16.69 -19.96
N LEU A 144 -1.00 -16.65 -19.81
CA LEU A 144 -1.67 -16.98 -18.55
C LEU A 144 -1.41 -18.42 -18.11
N SER A 145 -1.38 -19.36 -19.04
CA SER A 145 -1.01 -20.77 -18.78
C SER A 145 0.47 -20.87 -18.34
N TYR A 146 1.38 -20.20 -19.06
CA TYR A 146 2.81 -20.16 -18.73
C TYR A 146 3.07 -19.65 -17.30
N LEU A 147 2.29 -18.68 -16.80
CA LEU A 147 2.41 -18.14 -15.46
C LEU A 147 2.11 -19.16 -14.35
N SER A 148 1.48 -20.30 -14.65
CA SER A 148 1.26 -21.36 -13.65
C SER A 148 2.58 -21.94 -13.15
N HIS A 149 3.58 -22.04 -14.04
CA HIS A 149 4.94 -22.43 -13.70
C HIS A 149 5.92 -21.85 -14.73
N TYR A 150 6.75 -20.92 -14.33
CA TYR A 150 7.68 -20.22 -15.23
C TYR A 150 9.03 -19.93 -14.58
N ARG A 151 10.04 -19.71 -15.43
CA ARG A 151 11.36 -19.27 -14.99
C ARG A 151 11.60 -17.84 -15.39
N PHE A 152 12.01 -17.04 -14.43
CA PHE A 152 12.36 -15.63 -14.64
C PHE A 152 13.57 -15.26 -13.78
N ASN A 153 14.59 -14.62 -14.36
CA ASN A 153 15.86 -14.29 -13.71
C ASN A 153 16.47 -15.49 -12.95
N GLY A 154 16.50 -16.67 -13.58
CA GLY A 154 17.06 -17.90 -12.98
C GLY A 154 16.19 -18.57 -11.90
N LYS A 155 15.10 -17.95 -11.48
CA LYS A 155 14.20 -18.47 -10.43
C LYS A 155 12.98 -19.17 -11.03
N SER A 156 12.59 -20.29 -10.42
CA SER A 156 11.31 -20.96 -10.70
C SER A 156 10.20 -20.27 -9.92
N LEU A 157 9.15 -19.85 -10.60
CA LEU A 157 8.05 -19.04 -10.04
C LEU A 157 6.70 -19.63 -10.47
N SER A 158 5.66 -19.35 -9.69
CA SER A 158 4.27 -19.68 -10.01
C SER A 158 3.35 -18.54 -9.64
N CYS A 159 2.24 -18.39 -10.36
CA CYS A 159 1.19 -17.43 -10.06
C CYS A 159 -0.13 -18.14 -9.76
N ASP A 160 -0.79 -17.72 -8.71
CA ASP A 160 -2.21 -18.03 -8.48
C ASP A 160 -3.10 -17.20 -9.43
N GLU A 161 -4.39 -17.51 -9.47
CA GLU A 161 -5.35 -16.85 -10.36
C GLU A 161 -5.43 -15.32 -10.15
N ARG A 162 -5.23 -14.84 -8.93
CA ARG A 162 -5.19 -13.39 -8.63
C ARG A 162 -3.95 -12.72 -9.20
N ALA A 163 -2.81 -13.39 -9.09
CA ALA A 163 -1.55 -12.90 -9.66
C ALA A 163 -1.60 -12.90 -11.20
N LYS A 164 -2.21 -13.93 -11.82
CA LYS A 164 -2.45 -13.96 -13.27
C LYS A 164 -3.39 -12.84 -13.70
N ALA A 165 -4.53 -12.65 -13.01
CA ALA A 165 -5.48 -11.58 -13.30
C ALA A 165 -4.83 -10.18 -13.20
N ARG A 166 -3.95 -9.95 -12.20
CA ARG A 166 -3.23 -8.70 -12.07
C ARG A 166 -2.27 -8.46 -13.24
N LYS A 167 -1.52 -9.48 -13.65
CA LYS A 167 -0.60 -9.40 -14.81
C LYS A 167 -1.37 -9.16 -16.11
N LEU A 168 -2.48 -9.82 -16.30
CA LEU A 168 -3.38 -9.57 -17.43
C LEU A 168 -3.89 -8.12 -17.43
N SER A 169 -4.20 -7.56 -16.26
CA SER A 169 -4.63 -6.16 -16.14
C SER A 169 -3.54 -5.17 -16.57
N ALA A 170 -2.25 -5.46 -16.31
CA ALA A 170 -1.15 -4.63 -16.78
C ALA A 170 -1.02 -4.68 -18.31
N VAL A 171 -1.13 -5.88 -18.90
CA VAL A 171 -1.10 -6.05 -20.37
C VAL A 171 -2.28 -5.35 -21.02
N ARG A 172 -3.50 -5.53 -20.49
CA ARG A 172 -4.71 -4.84 -20.97
C ARG A 172 -4.59 -3.32 -20.92
N ALA A 173 -4.04 -2.79 -19.82
CA ALA A 173 -3.87 -1.35 -19.67
C ALA A 173 -2.95 -0.77 -20.74
N MET A 174 -1.88 -1.49 -21.09
CA MET A 174 -0.96 -1.11 -22.14
C MET A 174 -1.62 -1.16 -23.52
N TYR A 175 -2.27 -2.28 -23.88
CA TYR A 175 -2.97 -2.41 -25.17
C TYR A 175 -4.06 -1.35 -25.30
N LYS A 176 -4.89 -1.16 -24.29
CA LYS A 176 -5.92 -0.13 -24.29
C LYS A 176 -5.36 1.27 -24.51
N TYR A 177 -4.18 1.57 -23.95
CA TYR A 177 -3.52 2.86 -24.16
C TYR A 177 -3.16 3.06 -25.63
N PHE A 178 -2.44 2.10 -26.24
CA PHE A 178 -2.01 2.22 -27.63
C PHE A 178 -3.20 2.17 -28.61
N PHE A 179 -4.18 1.32 -28.35
CA PHE A 179 -5.43 1.29 -29.13
C PHE A 179 -6.17 2.64 -29.06
N SER A 180 -6.31 3.23 -27.88
CA SER A 180 -6.96 4.53 -27.71
C SER A 180 -6.21 5.70 -28.37
N LYS A 181 -4.92 5.53 -28.67
CA LYS A 181 -4.09 6.49 -29.39
C LYS A 181 -4.04 6.23 -30.90
N GLY A 182 -4.69 5.17 -31.40
CA GLY A 182 -4.64 4.76 -32.80
C GLY A 182 -3.26 4.25 -33.24
N LEU A 183 -2.42 3.81 -32.29
CA LEU A 183 -1.07 3.28 -32.56
C LEU A 183 -1.07 1.78 -32.78
N ILE A 184 -2.16 1.10 -32.46
CA ILE A 184 -2.50 -0.28 -32.86
C ILE A 184 -3.95 -0.31 -33.31
N GLU A 185 -4.26 -1.16 -34.28
CA GLU A 185 -5.61 -1.24 -34.87
C GLU A 185 -6.55 -2.15 -34.05
N VAL A 186 -5.99 -3.15 -33.34
CA VAL A 186 -6.78 -4.17 -32.63
C VAL A 186 -6.28 -4.38 -31.21
N ASP A 187 -7.21 -4.32 -30.22
CA ASP A 187 -6.95 -4.78 -28.85
C ASP A 187 -7.38 -6.24 -28.65
N ASN A 188 -6.49 -7.16 -28.95
CA ASN A 188 -6.73 -8.60 -28.77
C ASN A 188 -6.85 -9.02 -27.28
N THR A 189 -6.43 -8.19 -26.33
CA THR A 189 -6.55 -8.49 -24.90
C THR A 189 -7.98 -8.48 -24.41
N ALA A 190 -8.87 -7.73 -25.09
CA ALA A 190 -10.30 -7.65 -24.76
C ALA A 190 -11.02 -9.00 -24.94
N LYS A 191 -10.53 -9.86 -25.81
CA LYS A 191 -11.10 -11.19 -26.09
C LYS A 191 -10.70 -12.25 -25.05
N VAL A 192 -9.66 -12.00 -24.25
CA VAL A 192 -9.16 -12.97 -23.27
C VAL A 192 -9.98 -12.86 -21.98
N PRO A 193 -10.60 -13.94 -21.47
CA PRO A 193 -11.35 -13.88 -20.22
C PRO A 193 -10.43 -13.63 -19.03
N THR A 194 -10.93 -12.91 -18.02
CA THR A 194 -10.22 -12.77 -16.74
C THR A 194 -10.28 -14.09 -15.99
N PRO A 195 -9.16 -14.60 -15.43
CA PRO A 195 -9.16 -15.80 -14.60
C PRO A 195 -10.23 -15.74 -13.51
N LYS A 196 -10.98 -16.82 -13.33
CA LYS A 196 -12.03 -16.92 -12.30
C LYS A 196 -11.40 -16.85 -10.92
N LEU A 197 -11.79 -15.85 -10.14
CA LEU A 197 -11.29 -15.66 -8.78
C LEU A 197 -12.20 -16.39 -7.80
N HIS A 198 -11.64 -17.35 -7.06
CA HIS A 198 -12.34 -17.96 -5.95
C HIS A 198 -12.39 -17.01 -4.76
N GLU A 199 -13.54 -16.93 -4.10
CA GLU A 199 -13.66 -16.21 -2.84
C GLU A 199 -12.81 -16.90 -1.79
N ARG A 200 -12.10 -16.12 -0.99
CA ARG A 200 -11.31 -16.63 0.14
C ARG A 200 -12.05 -16.31 1.41
N GLU A 201 -12.06 -17.27 2.31
CA GLU A 201 -12.53 -17.05 3.67
C GLU A 201 -11.83 -15.85 4.31
N ILE A 202 -12.61 -15.03 5.01
CA ILE A 202 -12.11 -13.85 5.71
C ILE A 202 -11.49 -14.30 7.02
N ILE A 203 -10.18 -14.45 7.02
CA ILE A 203 -9.42 -14.78 8.23
C ILE A 203 -9.38 -13.52 9.11
N ARG A 204 -9.81 -13.66 10.36
CA ARG A 204 -9.80 -12.64 11.40
C ARG A 204 -9.44 -13.28 12.74
N LEU A 205 -9.10 -12.45 13.71
CA LEU A 205 -8.96 -12.86 15.10
C LEU A 205 -10.32 -12.74 15.81
N GLU A 206 -10.64 -13.72 16.61
CA GLU A 206 -11.75 -13.64 17.55
C GLU A 206 -11.39 -12.72 18.73
N ALA A 207 -12.34 -12.45 19.63
CA ALA A 207 -12.15 -11.48 20.69
C ALA A 207 -11.05 -11.89 21.69
N ASP A 208 -11.03 -13.13 22.08
CA ASP A 208 -10.04 -13.76 22.95
C ASP A 208 -8.64 -13.81 22.30
N GLU A 209 -8.56 -14.22 21.03
CA GLU A 209 -7.30 -14.23 20.26
C GLU A 209 -6.69 -12.83 20.14
N ALA A 210 -7.49 -11.80 19.96
CA ALA A 210 -6.97 -10.44 19.85
C ALA A 210 -6.50 -9.89 21.20
N SER A 211 -7.18 -10.22 22.31
CA SER A 211 -6.75 -9.89 23.65
C SER A 211 -5.45 -10.63 24.00
N GLU A 212 -5.37 -11.92 23.69
CA GLU A 212 -4.17 -12.71 23.89
C GLU A 212 -2.99 -12.19 23.05
N LEU A 213 -3.25 -11.68 21.82
CA LEU A 213 -2.20 -11.06 21.00
C LEU A 213 -1.55 -9.87 21.71
N ILE A 214 -2.33 -9.00 22.32
CA ILE A 214 -1.81 -7.88 23.10
C ILE A 214 -0.98 -8.41 24.28
N SER A 215 -1.52 -9.34 25.06
CA SER A 215 -0.83 -9.95 26.20
C SER A 215 0.52 -10.58 25.83
N VAL A 216 0.57 -11.30 24.73
CA VAL A 216 1.83 -11.92 24.25
C VAL A 216 2.83 -10.86 23.79
N THR A 217 2.40 -9.72 23.27
CA THR A 217 3.32 -8.60 22.95
C THR A 217 3.86 -7.91 24.19
N GLU A 218 3.17 -7.99 25.33
CA GLU A 218 3.63 -7.45 26.62
C GLU A 218 4.64 -8.38 27.28
N ASN A 219 4.31 -9.65 27.45
CA ASN A 219 5.07 -10.58 28.29
C ASN A 219 6.02 -11.50 27.51
N GLY A 220 5.92 -11.58 26.18
CA GLY A 220 6.78 -12.40 25.35
C GLY A 220 6.60 -13.91 25.51
N ARG A 221 5.49 -14.36 26.15
CA ARG A 221 5.22 -15.80 26.38
C ARG A 221 5.20 -16.55 25.05
N GLY A 222 5.84 -17.73 25.02
CA GLY A 222 5.88 -18.59 23.83
C GLY A 222 6.90 -18.20 22.76
N LEU A 223 7.68 -17.14 22.97
CA LEU A 223 8.77 -16.78 22.07
C LEU A 223 9.99 -17.72 22.22
N SER A 224 10.67 -18.03 21.11
CA SER A 224 11.96 -18.71 21.15
C SER A 224 13.01 -17.85 21.88
N LYS A 225 14.09 -18.45 22.40
CA LYS A 225 15.20 -17.72 23.07
C LYS A 225 15.71 -16.56 22.23
N HIS A 226 15.91 -16.79 20.93
CA HIS A 226 16.37 -15.74 20.01
C HIS A 226 15.34 -14.60 19.86
N ALA A 227 14.05 -14.94 19.68
CA ALA A 227 12.98 -13.94 19.57
C ALA A 227 12.75 -13.18 20.88
N ALA A 228 12.93 -13.82 22.04
CA ALA A 228 12.83 -13.19 23.36
C ALA A 228 13.92 -12.13 23.59
N GLY A 229 15.16 -12.37 23.11
CA GLY A 229 16.22 -11.36 23.17
C GLY A 229 15.95 -10.07 22.38
N TYR A 230 15.24 -10.20 21.25
CA TYR A 230 14.74 -9.03 20.50
C TYR A 230 13.52 -8.41 21.17
N HIS A 231 12.61 -9.24 21.68
CA HIS A 231 11.41 -8.78 22.38
C HIS A 231 11.73 -7.88 23.55
N ALA A 232 12.71 -8.25 24.40
CA ALA A 232 13.13 -7.42 25.52
C ALA A 232 13.50 -5.96 25.16
N LYS A 233 13.85 -5.71 23.89
CA LYS A 233 14.22 -4.37 23.37
C LYS A 233 13.11 -3.69 22.57
N THR A 234 12.05 -4.40 22.29
CA THR A 234 11.01 -3.91 21.34
C THR A 234 9.59 -4.11 21.86
N ALA A 235 9.41 -4.66 23.05
CA ALA A 235 8.11 -5.04 23.59
C ALA A 235 7.11 -3.86 23.62
N VAL A 236 7.53 -2.73 24.17
CA VAL A 236 6.68 -1.53 24.32
C VAL A 236 6.27 -0.99 22.94
N ARG A 237 7.23 -0.88 22.01
CA ARG A 237 6.95 -0.49 20.64
C ARG A 237 6.02 -1.48 19.95
N ASP A 238 6.32 -2.78 20.04
CA ASP A 238 5.58 -3.84 19.35
C ASP A 238 4.14 -3.89 19.87
N ARG A 239 3.93 -3.69 21.21
CA ARG A 239 2.62 -3.55 21.82
C ARG A 239 1.88 -2.34 21.27
N ALA A 240 2.49 -1.16 21.25
CA ALA A 240 1.88 0.05 20.71
C ALA A 240 1.43 -0.13 19.25
N ILE A 241 2.24 -0.80 18.42
CA ILE A 241 1.89 -1.10 17.02
C ILE A 241 0.68 -2.04 16.93
N ILE A 242 0.66 -3.14 17.69
CA ILE A 242 -0.44 -4.12 17.67
C ILE A 242 -1.74 -3.49 18.19
N THR A 243 -1.66 -2.77 19.31
CA THR A 243 -2.82 -2.11 19.91
C THR A 243 -3.39 -1.04 18.97
N LEU A 244 -2.53 -0.27 18.29
CA LEU A 244 -2.96 0.71 17.30
C LEU A 244 -3.66 0.04 16.09
N PHE A 245 -3.17 -1.10 15.59
CA PHE A 245 -3.86 -1.85 14.53
C PHE A 245 -5.24 -2.33 14.97
N LEU A 246 -5.33 -2.92 16.16
CA LEU A 246 -6.56 -3.51 16.69
C LEU A 246 -7.58 -2.46 17.15
N GLY A 247 -7.13 -1.27 17.56
CA GLY A 247 -8.00 -0.20 18.03
C GLY A 247 -8.43 0.82 16.98
N THR A 248 -7.77 0.84 15.79
CA THR A 248 -8.08 1.85 14.76
C THR A 248 -8.25 1.29 13.35
N GLY A 249 -7.81 0.07 13.13
CA GLY A 249 -7.81 -0.52 11.80
C GLY A 249 -6.93 0.22 10.78
N ILE A 250 -5.92 0.97 11.22
CA ILE A 250 -4.97 1.69 10.35
C ILE A 250 -4.33 0.77 9.29
N ARG A 251 -4.04 1.30 8.09
CA ARG A 251 -3.29 0.53 7.09
C ARG A 251 -1.81 0.51 7.46
N ILE A 252 -1.13 -0.59 7.13
CA ILE A 252 0.32 -0.73 7.40
C ILE A 252 1.14 0.41 6.76
N SER A 253 0.77 0.87 5.56
CA SER A 253 1.44 1.99 4.90
C SER A 253 1.18 3.33 5.59
N GLU A 254 0.02 3.51 6.18
CA GLU A 254 -0.34 4.69 6.97
C GLU A 254 0.44 4.66 8.29
N LEU A 255 0.49 3.53 9.00
CA LEU A 255 1.24 3.36 10.25
C LEU A 255 2.73 3.66 10.08
N VAL A 256 3.36 3.11 9.05
CA VAL A 256 4.79 3.35 8.77
C VAL A 256 5.06 4.82 8.43
N GLY A 257 4.07 5.51 7.84
CA GLY A 257 4.15 6.91 7.46
C GLY A 257 3.90 7.91 8.60
N LEU A 258 3.54 7.46 9.83
CA LEU A 258 3.27 8.35 10.96
C LEU A 258 4.54 9.07 11.42
N ASP A 259 4.39 10.35 11.70
CA ASP A 259 5.39 11.24 12.25
C ASP A 259 5.06 11.58 13.70
N ASN A 260 6.00 12.15 14.44
CA ASN A 260 5.80 12.49 15.85
C ASN A 260 4.67 13.50 16.08
N ASP A 261 4.45 14.38 15.12
CA ASP A 261 3.41 15.42 15.10
C ASP A 261 2.06 14.93 14.53
N SER A 262 1.97 13.65 14.16
CA SER A 262 0.72 13.08 13.65
C SER A 262 -0.36 12.89 14.69
N PHE A 263 0.01 12.88 15.99
CA PHE A 263 -0.90 12.55 17.11
C PHE A 263 -1.32 13.77 17.92
N ASN A 264 -2.60 13.83 18.28
CA ASN A 264 -3.17 14.72 19.28
C ASN A 264 -3.73 13.88 20.45
N PHE A 265 -3.03 13.89 21.57
CA PHE A 265 -3.40 13.13 22.77
C PHE A 265 -4.45 13.84 23.66
N ASN A 266 -4.86 15.07 23.32
CA ASN A 266 -5.90 15.78 24.06
C ASN A 266 -7.29 15.28 23.69
N ASP A 267 -7.48 14.92 22.43
CA ASP A 267 -8.74 14.39 21.88
C ASP A 267 -8.62 12.93 21.36
N ASN A 268 -7.49 12.26 21.67
CA ASN A 268 -7.20 10.91 21.25
C ASN A 268 -7.36 10.70 19.72
N SER A 269 -6.82 11.63 18.94
CA SER A 269 -6.88 11.59 17.49
C SER A 269 -5.49 11.57 16.83
N PHE A 270 -5.45 11.20 15.56
CA PHE A 270 -4.24 11.28 14.75
C PHE A 270 -4.56 11.41 13.27
N VAL A 271 -3.64 12.03 12.54
CA VAL A 271 -3.77 12.27 11.11
C VAL A 271 -3.00 11.22 10.32
N VAL A 272 -3.65 10.63 9.31
CA VAL A 272 -3.03 9.70 8.38
C VAL A 272 -3.11 10.22 6.95
N VAL A 273 -2.08 9.93 6.15
CA VAL A 273 -2.09 10.21 4.71
C VAL A 273 -2.59 8.98 3.98
N ARG A 274 -3.78 9.06 3.40
CA ARG A 274 -4.43 8.00 2.64
C ARG A 274 -3.94 7.97 1.18
N LYS A 275 -4.31 6.90 0.46
CA LYS A 275 -3.99 6.76 -0.97
C LYS A 275 -4.51 7.97 -1.76
N GLY A 276 -3.61 8.62 -2.51
CA GLY A 276 -3.91 9.83 -3.28
C GLY A 276 -3.55 11.14 -2.55
N GLY A 277 -2.86 11.06 -1.38
CA GLY A 277 -2.41 12.24 -0.65
C GLY A 277 -3.47 12.88 0.25
N ASN A 278 -4.69 12.33 0.31
CA ASN A 278 -5.75 12.86 1.17
C ASN A 278 -5.42 12.59 2.64
N HIS A 279 -5.57 13.60 3.48
CA HIS A 279 -5.49 13.47 4.93
C HIS A 279 -6.82 12.97 5.50
N ALA A 280 -6.74 12.12 6.52
CA ALA A 280 -7.91 11.69 7.28
C ALA A 280 -7.55 11.67 8.77
N ILE A 281 -8.50 12.08 9.59
CA ILE A 281 -8.39 12.00 11.05
C ILE A 281 -8.97 10.65 11.47
N LEU A 282 -8.26 9.94 12.34
CA LEU A 282 -8.71 8.73 13.01
C LEU A 282 -8.67 8.96 14.51
N TYR A 283 -9.58 8.33 15.24
CA TYR A 283 -9.66 8.39 16.68
C TYR A 283 -9.25 7.05 17.29
N PHE A 284 -8.76 7.09 18.53
CA PHE A 284 -8.34 5.90 19.26
C PHE A 284 -8.84 5.95 20.72
N SER A 285 -8.96 4.77 21.33
CA SER A 285 -9.41 4.61 22.72
C SER A 285 -8.29 4.96 23.71
N ASP A 286 -8.66 5.08 24.98
CA ASP A 286 -7.71 5.32 26.09
C ASP A 286 -6.69 4.18 26.21
N GLU A 287 -7.06 2.94 25.93
CA GLU A 287 -6.14 1.80 25.90
C GLU A 287 -5.03 1.97 24.85
N VAL A 288 -5.39 2.42 23.64
CA VAL A 288 -4.43 2.77 22.60
C VAL A 288 -3.58 3.96 23.01
N SER A 289 -4.20 5.00 23.60
CA SER A 289 -3.50 6.18 24.13
C SER A 289 -2.44 5.79 25.15
N TYR A 290 -2.78 4.90 26.05
CA TYR A 290 -1.85 4.40 27.08
C TYR A 290 -0.64 3.72 26.45
N ALA A 291 -0.86 2.76 25.54
CA ALA A 291 0.21 2.03 24.87
C ALA A 291 1.13 2.94 24.03
N LEU A 292 0.56 3.96 23.38
CA LEU A 292 1.32 4.95 22.62
C LEU A 292 2.16 5.85 23.54
N LYS A 293 1.61 6.32 24.67
CA LYS A 293 2.30 7.16 25.64
C LYS A 293 3.48 6.43 26.28
N GLU A 294 3.33 5.15 26.61
CA GLU A 294 4.44 4.34 27.13
C GLU A 294 5.56 4.23 26.09
N TYR A 295 5.21 3.99 24.82
CA TYR A 295 6.22 3.94 23.75
C TYR A 295 6.91 5.31 23.56
N ILE A 296 6.17 6.41 23.64
CA ILE A 296 6.74 7.77 23.57
C ILE A 296 7.72 8.00 24.73
N ALA A 297 7.37 7.60 25.96
CA ALA A 297 8.22 7.74 27.13
C ALA A 297 9.52 6.95 26.98
N GLU A 298 9.44 5.67 26.52
CA GLU A 298 10.63 4.86 26.23
C GLU A 298 11.49 5.50 25.15
N LYS A 299 10.85 5.94 24.04
CA LYS A 299 11.53 6.56 22.92
C LYS A 299 12.26 7.85 23.32
N ASN A 300 11.63 8.72 24.10
CA ASN A 300 12.21 9.99 24.52
C ASN A 300 13.40 9.83 25.47
N ASN A 301 13.49 8.70 26.17
CA ASN A 301 14.59 8.38 27.07
C ASN A 301 15.79 7.73 26.34
N ASP A 302 15.67 7.39 25.03
CA ASP A 302 16.75 6.76 24.28
C ASP A 302 17.65 7.80 23.58
N ALA A 303 18.79 8.09 24.19
CA ALA A 303 19.78 9.04 23.67
C ALA A 303 20.42 8.66 22.32
N LYS A 304 20.19 7.45 21.82
CA LYS A 304 20.73 6.97 20.53
C LYS A 304 19.92 7.41 19.33
N ILE A 305 18.73 7.99 19.55
CA ILE A 305 17.88 8.45 18.46
C ILE A 305 18.52 9.69 17.82
N PRO A 306 18.75 9.68 16.49
CA PRO A 306 19.35 10.82 15.81
C PRO A 306 18.50 12.08 15.95
N ALA A 307 19.16 13.21 16.21
CA ALA A 307 18.50 14.51 16.23
C ALA A 307 17.85 14.77 14.85
N GLY A 308 16.55 15.08 14.84
CA GLY A 308 15.77 15.34 13.63
C GLY A 308 15.11 14.11 12.99
N GLU A 309 15.17 12.91 13.61
CA GLU A 309 14.32 11.78 13.21
C GLU A 309 12.87 12.06 13.62
N ASN A 310 12.01 12.26 12.63
CA ASN A 310 10.60 12.61 12.87
C ASN A 310 9.67 11.40 12.84
N ALA A 311 10.16 10.20 12.46
CA ALA A 311 9.33 9.01 12.41
C ALA A 311 8.75 8.66 13.79
N PHE A 312 7.45 8.36 13.85
CA PHE A 312 6.84 7.94 15.11
C PHE A 312 7.36 6.57 15.54
N PHE A 313 7.23 5.55 14.69
CA PHE A 313 7.72 4.20 14.99
C PHE A 313 9.13 3.98 14.40
N LEU A 314 10.06 3.59 15.26
CA LEU A 314 11.46 3.36 14.90
C LEU A 314 11.80 1.86 14.83
N SER A 315 12.72 1.53 13.92
CA SER A 315 13.39 0.25 13.86
C SER A 315 14.49 0.19 14.95
N MET A 316 15.09 -1.00 15.15
CA MET A 316 16.26 -1.14 16.04
C MET A 316 17.52 -0.39 15.54
N GLN A 317 17.48 0.16 14.32
CA GLN A 317 18.54 1.00 13.76
C GLN A 317 18.24 2.50 13.93
N TYR A 318 17.25 2.86 14.76
CA TYR A 318 16.82 4.23 15.02
C TYR A 318 16.39 4.99 13.75
N LYS A 319 15.88 4.28 12.76
CA LYS A 319 15.30 4.81 11.54
C LYS A 319 13.83 4.44 11.48
N ARG A 320 13.04 5.15 10.70
CA ARG A 320 11.63 4.81 10.43
C ARG A 320 11.46 3.30 10.18
N ILE A 321 10.53 2.68 10.88
CA ILE A 321 10.21 1.27 10.68
C ILE A 321 9.68 1.05 9.26
N ASN A 322 10.09 -0.03 8.61
CA ASN A 322 9.60 -0.35 7.28
C ASN A 322 8.44 -1.35 7.32
N VAL A 323 7.67 -1.39 6.22
CA VAL A 323 6.50 -2.27 6.07
C VAL A 323 6.86 -3.73 6.35
N ARG A 324 8.01 -4.21 5.86
CA ARG A 324 8.41 -5.61 6.04
C ARG A 324 8.72 -5.95 7.49
N SER A 325 9.32 -5.03 8.25
CA SER A 325 9.56 -5.22 9.69
C SER A 325 8.26 -5.34 10.48
N VAL A 326 7.25 -4.53 10.14
CA VAL A 326 5.91 -4.62 10.75
C VAL A 326 5.21 -5.93 10.39
N GLU A 327 5.31 -6.41 9.14
CA GLU A 327 4.77 -7.71 8.74
C GLU A 327 5.41 -8.87 9.54
N ILE A 328 6.75 -8.82 9.73
CA ILE A 328 7.49 -9.82 10.50
C ILE A 328 7.08 -9.77 11.98
N LEU A 329 6.94 -8.56 12.54
CA LEU A 329 6.47 -8.33 13.91
C LEU A 329 5.09 -8.96 14.12
N VAL A 330 4.11 -8.61 13.30
CA VAL A 330 2.74 -9.18 13.40
C VAL A 330 2.79 -10.70 13.28
N LYS A 331 3.54 -11.24 12.30
CA LYS A 331 3.69 -12.68 12.13
C LYS A 331 4.33 -13.34 13.36
N LYS A 332 5.35 -12.72 13.96
CA LYS A 332 6.07 -13.25 15.14
C LYS A 332 5.12 -13.58 16.29
N TYR A 333 4.25 -12.63 16.66
CA TYR A 333 3.33 -12.81 17.77
C TYR A 333 2.10 -13.62 17.41
N SER A 334 1.55 -13.45 16.21
CA SER A 334 0.35 -14.17 15.81
C SER A 334 0.54 -15.68 15.61
N LEU A 335 1.76 -16.13 15.30
CA LEU A 335 2.08 -17.56 15.23
C LEU A 335 2.00 -18.26 16.60
N ILE A 336 2.12 -17.54 17.70
CA ILE A 336 2.03 -18.09 19.06
C ILE A 336 0.57 -18.38 19.41
N ILE A 337 -0.32 -17.46 19.00
CA ILE A 337 -1.73 -17.50 19.38
C ILE A 337 -2.54 -18.38 18.43
N SER A 338 -2.29 -18.21 17.15
CA SER A 338 -3.08 -18.83 16.07
C SER A 338 -2.16 -19.36 14.97
N PRO A 339 -1.44 -20.48 15.19
CA PRO A 339 -0.45 -21.00 14.25
C PRO A 339 -1.01 -21.34 12.87
N LEU A 340 -2.30 -21.73 12.83
CA LEU A 340 -3.00 -22.13 11.61
C LEU A 340 -3.54 -20.94 10.80
N LYS A 341 -3.75 -19.78 11.45
CA LYS A 341 -4.24 -18.57 10.80
C LYS A 341 -3.06 -17.74 10.32
N LYS A 342 -3.00 -17.42 9.02
CA LYS A 342 -2.03 -16.46 8.47
C LYS A 342 -2.46 -15.04 8.80
N ILE A 343 -2.19 -14.59 10.01
CA ILE A 343 -2.49 -13.22 10.44
C ILE A 343 -1.46 -12.26 9.86
N THR A 344 -1.94 -11.17 9.30
CA THR A 344 -1.15 -10.08 8.71
C THR A 344 -1.72 -8.75 9.19
N PRO A 345 -1.02 -7.62 9.04
CA PRO A 345 -1.56 -6.29 9.38
C PRO A 345 -2.93 -6.02 8.73
N HIS A 346 -3.15 -6.50 7.51
CA HIS A 346 -4.46 -6.39 6.85
C HIS A 346 -5.55 -7.22 7.55
N LYS A 347 -5.17 -8.36 8.15
CA LYS A 347 -6.11 -9.19 8.92
C LYS A 347 -6.45 -8.56 10.28
N LEU A 348 -5.49 -7.89 10.93
CA LEU A 348 -5.77 -7.08 12.13
C LEU A 348 -6.77 -5.96 11.83
N ARG A 349 -6.60 -5.28 10.69
CA ARG A 349 -7.58 -4.29 10.22
C ARG A 349 -8.95 -4.92 9.91
N SER A 350 -9.00 -6.12 9.33
CA SER A 350 -10.26 -6.86 9.12
C SER A 350 -10.91 -7.23 10.46
N THR A 351 -10.13 -7.62 11.47
CA THR A 351 -10.58 -7.86 12.83
C THR A 351 -11.25 -6.62 13.44
N TYR A 352 -10.56 -5.46 13.37
CA TYR A 352 -11.13 -4.19 13.82
C TYR A 352 -12.44 -3.85 13.09
N GLY A 353 -12.45 -3.93 11.75
CA GLY A 353 -13.66 -3.62 10.97
C GLY A 353 -14.84 -4.55 11.27
N THR A 354 -14.58 -5.84 11.54
CA THR A 354 -15.63 -6.78 11.95
C THR A 354 -16.20 -6.42 13.33
N ARG A 355 -15.32 -6.10 14.29
CA ARG A 355 -15.76 -5.66 15.64
C ARG A 355 -16.57 -4.38 15.56
N LEU A 356 -16.07 -3.39 14.83
CA LEU A 356 -16.77 -2.11 14.63
C LEU A 356 -18.16 -2.34 14.00
N TYR A 357 -18.28 -3.25 13.03
CA TYR A 357 -19.57 -3.60 12.44
C TYR A 357 -20.49 -4.32 13.43
N ASN A 358 -19.97 -5.23 14.25
CA ASN A 358 -20.75 -5.93 15.27
C ASN A 358 -21.29 -4.95 16.34
N GLU A 359 -20.51 -3.93 16.72
CA GLU A 359 -20.91 -2.93 17.71
C GLU A 359 -21.91 -1.91 17.13
N THR A 360 -21.67 -1.44 15.90
CA THR A 360 -22.46 -0.35 15.32
C THR A 360 -23.65 -0.84 14.48
N GLY A 361 -23.54 -2.03 13.87
CA GLY A 361 -24.51 -2.53 12.87
C GLY A 361 -24.48 -1.74 11.56
N ASP A 362 -23.65 -0.69 11.44
CA ASP A 362 -23.65 0.23 10.32
C ASP A 362 -22.42 0.03 9.44
N ILE A 363 -22.66 -0.46 8.21
CA ILE A 363 -21.63 -0.71 7.21
C ILE A 363 -21.01 0.58 6.65
N TYR A 364 -21.76 1.70 6.67
CA TYR A 364 -21.29 2.99 6.19
C TYR A 364 -20.28 3.60 7.18
N VAL A 365 -20.55 3.52 8.47
CA VAL A 365 -19.60 3.91 9.53
C VAL A 365 -18.31 3.12 9.39
N VAL A 366 -18.39 1.80 9.21
CA VAL A 366 -17.21 0.95 8.99
C VAL A 366 -16.45 1.35 7.73
N ALA A 367 -17.15 1.63 6.62
CA ALA A 367 -16.54 2.06 5.36
C ALA A 367 -15.80 3.40 5.52
N ASP A 368 -16.40 4.36 6.20
CA ASP A 368 -15.83 5.69 6.43
C ASP A 368 -14.58 5.60 7.31
N VAL A 369 -14.67 5.00 8.49
CA VAL A 369 -13.55 4.83 9.43
C VAL A 369 -12.38 4.10 8.75
N LEU A 370 -12.67 3.01 8.03
CA LEU A 370 -11.66 2.29 7.28
C LEU A 370 -11.22 3.04 6.01
N GLY A 371 -11.91 4.07 5.55
CA GLY A 371 -11.60 4.82 4.33
C GLY A 371 -11.66 3.94 3.08
N HIS A 372 -12.74 3.19 2.94
CA HIS A 372 -13.07 2.48 1.73
C HIS A 372 -13.83 3.41 0.78
N LYS A 373 -13.30 3.64 -0.43
CA LYS A 373 -13.97 4.47 -1.44
C LYS A 373 -15.29 3.86 -1.94
N ASP A 374 -15.38 2.52 -1.91
CA ASP A 374 -16.54 1.75 -2.33
C ASP A 374 -17.04 0.92 -1.14
N VAL A 375 -18.26 1.22 -0.71
CA VAL A 375 -18.97 0.50 0.37
C VAL A 375 -19.15 -0.99 0.03
N ASN A 376 -19.25 -1.35 -1.25
CA ASN A 376 -19.32 -2.75 -1.67
C ASN A 376 -18.08 -3.56 -1.24
N THR A 377 -16.91 -2.92 -1.16
CA THR A 377 -15.71 -3.55 -0.59
C THR A 377 -15.93 -3.91 0.88
N THR A 378 -16.55 -3.01 1.64
CA THR A 378 -16.89 -3.22 3.05
C THR A 378 -17.97 -4.29 3.18
N LYS A 379 -19.04 -4.20 2.37
CA LYS A 379 -20.13 -5.17 2.37
C LYS A 379 -19.63 -6.61 2.15
N LYS A 380 -18.77 -6.84 1.17
CA LYS A 380 -18.17 -8.17 0.91
C LYS A 380 -17.36 -8.72 2.07
N HIS A 381 -16.74 -7.84 2.86
CA HIS A 381 -15.84 -8.23 3.94
C HIS A 381 -16.52 -8.34 5.31
N TYR A 382 -17.62 -7.64 5.57
CA TYR A 382 -18.20 -7.53 6.90
C TYR A 382 -19.68 -7.91 6.98
N ALA A 383 -20.39 -7.98 5.86
CA ALA A 383 -21.84 -8.20 5.82
C ALA A 383 -22.29 -9.68 5.85
N ALA A 384 -21.44 -10.61 6.23
CA ALA A 384 -21.97 -11.89 6.71
C ALA A 384 -22.71 -11.59 8.02
N ILE A 385 -24.02 -11.28 7.90
CA ILE A 385 -24.90 -11.07 9.05
C ILE A 385 -24.83 -12.33 9.90
N THR A 386 -24.17 -12.23 11.05
CA THR A 386 -24.16 -13.33 12.03
C THR A 386 -25.57 -13.55 12.54
N GLU A 387 -25.90 -14.78 12.92
CA GLU A 387 -27.17 -15.14 13.55
C GLU A 387 -27.50 -14.21 14.73
N GLU A 388 -26.47 -13.83 15.47
CA GLU A 388 -26.53 -12.90 16.61
C GLU A 388 -26.99 -11.49 16.21
N ASN A 389 -26.49 -10.96 15.07
CA ASN A 389 -26.94 -9.68 14.53
C ASN A 389 -28.41 -9.74 14.08
N ARG A 390 -28.84 -10.86 13.50
CA ARG A 390 -30.26 -11.05 13.14
C ARG A 390 -31.16 -11.03 14.37
N ARG A 391 -30.76 -11.71 15.46
CA ARG A 391 -31.50 -11.71 16.73
C ARG A 391 -31.56 -10.32 17.35
N ARG A 392 -30.43 -9.58 17.34
CA ARG A 392 -30.37 -8.21 17.86
C ARG A 392 -31.30 -7.26 17.10
N VAL A 393 -31.32 -7.34 15.77
CA VAL A 393 -32.17 -6.50 14.93
C VAL A 393 -33.64 -6.89 15.11
N ALA A 394 -33.98 -8.16 15.27
CA ALA A 394 -35.36 -8.60 15.54
C ALA A 394 -35.93 -7.97 16.82
N ASN A 395 -35.09 -7.83 17.86
CA ASN A 395 -35.50 -7.19 19.11
C ASN A 395 -35.47 -5.66 19.09
N ALA A 396 -34.91 -5.04 18.06
CA ALA A 396 -34.86 -3.57 17.92
C ALA A 396 -36.20 -2.96 17.48
N VAL A 397 -37.09 -3.75 16.85
CA VAL A 397 -38.42 -3.31 16.45
C VAL A 397 -39.41 -3.57 17.58
N LYS A 398 -39.76 -2.55 18.35
CA LYS A 398 -40.80 -2.62 19.36
C LYS A 398 -42.16 -2.49 18.65
N LEU A 399 -42.99 -3.51 18.76
CA LEU A 399 -44.34 -3.52 18.19
C LEU A 399 -45.37 -2.75 19.02
N ARG A 400 -45.10 -2.58 20.32
CA ARG A 400 -45.94 -1.83 21.28
C ARG A 400 -45.06 -1.05 22.23
N ASN A 401 -45.57 0.07 22.77
CA ASN A 401 -44.84 0.87 23.76
C ASN A 401 -44.86 0.20 25.16
N ASP A 402 -45.77 -0.75 25.39
CA ASP A 402 -45.88 -1.45 26.65
C ASP A 402 -45.30 -2.87 26.52
N THR A 403 -44.31 -3.18 27.35
CA THR A 403 -43.78 -4.57 27.45
C THR A 403 -44.84 -5.38 28.21
N PRO A 404 -45.29 -6.54 27.67
CA PRO A 404 -46.16 -7.45 28.47
C PRO A 404 -45.39 -7.86 29.72
N PRO A 405 -46.07 -7.97 30.89
CA PRO A 405 -45.44 -8.43 32.12
C PRO A 405 -44.83 -9.82 31.90
N VAL A 406 -43.59 -9.96 32.33
CA VAL A 406 -42.95 -11.28 32.42
C VAL A 406 -43.73 -12.05 33.48
N GLU A 407 -44.41 -13.13 33.11
CA GLU A 407 -44.97 -14.07 34.10
C GLU A 407 -43.79 -14.64 34.90
N GLU A 408 -43.70 -14.30 36.19
CA GLU A 408 -42.79 -14.94 37.13
C GLU A 408 -43.26 -16.38 37.24
N GLU A 409 -42.42 -17.31 36.78
CA GLU A 409 -42.64 -18.75 37.07
C GLU A 409 -42.63 -18.93 38.59
N ASP A 410 -43.80 -19.29 39.13
CA ASP A 410 -43.96 -19.69 40.53
C ASP A 410 -43.02 -20.87 40.82
N THR A 411 -42.00 -20.62 41.61
CA THR A 411 -41.22 -21.71 42.21
C THR A 411 -42.10 -22.50 43.15
N PRO A 412 -42.21 -23.84 43.01
CA PRO A 412 -42.96 -24.63 43.96
C PRO A 412 -42.29 -24.54 45.34
N ASN A 413 -43.04 -24.12 46.35
CA ASN A 413 -42.66 -24.27 47.74
C ASN A 413 -42.48 -25.75 48.06
N GLU A 414 -41.26 -26.17 48.36
CA GLU A 414 -41.02 -27.47 49.06
C GLU A 414 -41.46 -27.29 50.54
N GLU A 415 -42.48 -28.11 50.90
CA GLU A 415 -42.71 -28.52 52.27
C GLU A 415 -41.87 -29.72 52.71
#